data_e74b519e948e48d2bdf74f9aea55350a
#
_entry.id   e74b519e948e48d2bdf74f9aea55350a
#
_cell.length_a   1.000
_cell.length_b   1.000
_cell.length_c   1.000
_cell.angle_alpha   90.00
_cell.angle_beta   90.00
_cell.angle_gamma   90.00
#
_symmetry.space_group_name_H-M   'P 1'
#
loop_
_entity.id
_entity.type
_entity.pdbx_description
1 polymer ?
#
loop_
_entity_poly.entity_id
_entity_poly.type
_entity_poly.pdbx_seq_one_letter_code
_entity_poly.pdbx_strand_id
1 'polypeptide(L)'
;MSENYMAKKLFDEGAAAYLKEDYKASIKLFTQAVKNDRKYALVYSSRGLAYLKLKKLKKAISDFSRAIRLNPKYARAYHLRGLAYEKMGDFAPAFQDFDQAIEIDPDLATAYRSRDSVLDKTIEDRLQMEDGDIADHLAAMRVAQFSADIILRDPEI
;
A
#
# COMPACT_ATOMS: atom_id res chain seq x y z
N MET A 1 -24.92 -23.57 -6.02
CA MET A 1 -23.74 -22.80 -6.44
C MET A 1 -22.69 -22.93 -5.35
N SER A 2 -21.42 -23.11 -5.70
CA SER A 2 -20.36 -23.16 -4.71
C SER A 2 -20.19 -21.77 -4.07
N GLU A 3 -19.78 -21.74 -2.79
CA GLU A 3 -19.48 -20.49 -2.07
C GLU A 3 -18.46 -19.62 -2.85
N ASN A 4 -17.52 -20.28 -3.50
CA ASN A 4 -16.49 -19.66 -4.32
C ASN A 4 -17.06 -18.94 -5.56
N TYR A 5 -18.09 -19.49 -6.20
CA TYR A 5 -18.76 -18.84 -7.32
C TYR A 5 -19.50 -17.57 -6.88
N MET A 6 -20.19 -17.63 -5.74
CA MET A 6 -20.93 -16.49 -5.20
C MET A 6 -19.96 -15.37 -4.77
N ALA A 7 -18.86 -15.72 -4.13
CA ALA A 7 -17.81 -14.75 -3.75
C ALA A 7 -17.24 -14.02 -4.98
N LYS A 8 -16.96 -14.77 -6.06
CA LYS A 8 -16.45 -14.17 -7.31
C LYS A 8 -17.48 -13.25 -7.95
N LYS A 9 -18.75 -13.67 -8.03
CA LYS A 9 -19.83 -12.85 -8.58
C LYS A 9 -19.98 -11.53 -7.82
N LEU A 10 -20.02 -11.59 -6.50
CA LEU A 10 -20.10 -10.40 -5.63
C LEU A 10 -18.86 -9.51 -5.76
N PHE A 11 -17.68 -10.10 -5.93
CA PHE A 11 -16.48 -9.36 -6.22
C PHE A 11 -16.59 -8.60 -7.55
N ASP A 12 -17.01 -9.24 -8.62
CA ASP A 12 -17.15 -8.62 -9.94
C ASP A 12 -18.17 -7.46 -9.91
N GLU A 13 -19.29 -7.64 -9.21
CA GLU A 13 -20.29 -6.59 -9.00
C GLU A 13 -19.74 -5.43 -8.15
N GLY A 14 -18.97 -5.73 -7.10
CA GLY A 14 -18.29 -4.73 -6.26
C GLY A 14 -17.24 -3.95 -7.03
N ALA A 15 -16.48 -4.60 -7.90
CA ALA A 15 -15.51 -3.96 -8.78
C ALA A 15 -16.20 -3.02 -9.79
N ALA A 16 -17.33 -3.45 -10.36
CA ALA A 16 -18.13 -2.60 -11.25
C ALA A 16 -18.66 -1.35 -10.52
N ALA A 17 -19.14 -1.49 -9.30
CA ALA A 17 -19.56 -0.35 -8.46
C ALA A 17 -18.38 0.59 -8.16
N TYR A 18 -17.19 0.04 -7.88
CA TYR A 18 -15.98 0.84 -7.66
C TYR A 18 -15.62 1.68 -8.89
N LEU A 19 -15.68 1.11 -10.09
CA LEU A 19 -15.41 1.82 -11.34
C LEU A 19 -16.41 2.95 -11.62
N LYS A 20 -17.62 2.84 -11.09
CA LYS A 20 -18.65 3.90 -11.12
C LYS A 20 -18.49 4.90 -9.97
N GLU A 21 -17.43 4.78 -9.18
CA GLU A 21 -17.17 5.61 -8.00
C GLU A 21 -18.22 5.48 -6.89
N ASP A 22 -19.09 4.48 -6.96
CA ASP A 22 -20.00 4.13 -5.87
C ASP A 22 -19.28 3.25 -4.84
N TYR A 23 -18.40 3.88 -4.07
CA TYR A 23 -17.56 3.20 -3.09
C TYR A 23 -18.37 2.57 -1.95
N LYS A 24 -19.50 3.15 -1.57
CA LYS A 24 -20.37 2.58 -0.54
C LYS A 24 -21.02 1.28 -0.99
N ALA A 25 -21.57 1.24 -2.21
CA ALA A 25 -22.10 0.02 -2.80
C ALA A 25 -21.00 -1.03 -3.00
N SER A 26 -19.83 -0.62 -3.48
CA SER A 26 -18.65 -1.46 -3.63
C SER A 26 -18.26 -2.14 -2.31
N ILE A 27 -18.15 -1.39 -1.22
CA ILE A 27 -17.83 -1.92 0.12
C ILE A 27 -18.87 -2.94 0.59
N LYS A 28 -20.15 -2.66 0.38
CA LYS A 28 -21.25 -3.59 0.74
C LYS A 28 -21.10 -4.93 0.00
N LEU A 29 -20.85 -4.88 -1.31
CA LEU A 29 -20.67 -6.07 -2.15
C LEU A 29 -19.40 -6.85 -1.79
N PHE A 30 -18.27 -6.18 -1.58
CA PHE A 30 -17.05 -6.82 -1.11
C PHE A 30 -17.21 -7.43 0.28
N THR A 31 -17.97 -6.80 1.16
CA THR A 31 -18.29 -7.36 2.49
C THR A 31 -19.09 -8.65 2.38
N GLN A 32 -20.02 -8.72 1.46
CA GLN A 32 -20.75 -9.96 1.18
C GLN A 32 -19.83 -11.02 0.55
N ALA A 33 -18.91 -10.61 -0.34
CA ALA A 33 -17.97 -11.53 -0.95
C ALA A 33 -17.04 -12.19 0.08
N VAL A 34 -16.49 -11.44 1.05
CA VAL A 34 -15.64 -12.03 2.10
C VAL A 34 -16.40 -12.89 3.11
N LYS A 35 -17.72 -12.72 3.25
CA LYS A 35 -18.55 -13.62 4.04
C LYS A 35 -18.69 -14.99 3.35
N ASN A 36 -18.70 -15.01 2.02
CA ASN A 36 -18.76 -16.25 1.23
C ASN A 36 -17.38 -16.92 1.09
N ASP A 37 -16.30 -16.14 0.99
CA ASP A 37 -14.93 -16.66 0.98
C ASP A 37 -14.01 -15.77 1.82
N ARG A 38 -13.71 -16.21 3.04
CA ARG A 38 -12.86 -15.50 3.99
C ARG A 38 -11.38 -15.52 3.64
N LYS A 39 -10.97 -16.29 2.66
CA LYS A 39 -9.57 -16.42 2.19
C LYS A 39 -9.31 -15.68 0.87
N TYR A 40 -10.28 -14.95 0.38
CA TYR A 40 -10.16 -14.24 -0.89
C TYR A 40 -9.39 -12.92 -0.70
N ALA A 41 -8.06 -13.01 -0.74
CA ALA A 41 -7.15 -11.87 -0.48
C ALA A 41 -7.44 -10.64 -1.35
N LEU A 42 -7.75 -10.84 -2.64
CA LEU A 42 -8.06 -9.77 -3.58
C LEU A 42 -9.28 -8.94 -3.14
N VAL A 43 -10.29 -9.57 -2.55
CA VAL A 43 -11.50 -8.85 -2.09
C VAL A 43 -11.17 -7.92 -0.93
N TYR A 44 -10.35 -8.37 0.03
CA TYR A 44 -9.90 -7.50 1.12
C TYR A 44 -9.12 -6.31 0.60
N SER A 45 -8.17 -6.54 -0.31
CA SER A 45 -7.40 -5.45 -0.93
C SER A 45 -8.30 -4.47 -1.69
N SER A 46 -9.27 -4.95 -2.43
CA SER A 46 -10.22 -4.12 -3.19
C SER A 46 -11.15 -3.32 -2.27
N ARG A 47 -11.64 -3.94 -1.18
CA ARG A 47 -12.44 -3.23 -0.18
C ARG A 47 -11.61 -2.18 0.55
N GLY A 48 -10.37 -2.50 0.89
CA GLY A 48 -9.41 -1.55 1.46
C GLY A 48 -9.21 -0.33 0.56
N LEU A 49 -9.11 -0.55 -0.75
CA LEU A 49 -8.99 0.54 -1.72
C LEU A 49 -10.24 1.42 -1.75
N ALA A 50 -11.44 0.84 -1.67
CA ALA A 50 -12.69 1.60 -1.56
C ALA A 50 -12.77 2.40 -0.25
N TYR A 51 -12.32 1.84 0.88
CA TYR A 51 -12.18 2.58 2.12
C TYR A 51 -11.19 3.74 2.01
N LEU A 52 -10.07 3.52 1.33
CA LEU A 52 -9.06 4.56 1.09
C LEU A 52 -9.65 5.74 0.30
N LYS A 53 -10.45 5.47 -0.72
CA LYS A 53 -11.18 6.50 -1.50
C LYS A 53 -12.14 7.30 -0.63
N LEU A 54 -12.78 6.68 0.34
CA LEU A 54 -13.64 7.35 1.32
C LEU A 54 -12.88 7.96 2.50
N LYS A 55 -11.55 7.97 2.47
CA LYS A 55 -10.67 8.46 3.56
C LYS A 55 -10.89 7.74 4.90
N LYS A 56 -11.40 6.52 4.88
CA LYS A 56 -11.53 5.64 6.05
C LYS A 56 -10.24 4.85 6.23
N LEU A 57 -9.16 5.55 6.62
CA LEU A 57 -7.79 5.05 6.55
C LEU A 57 -7.55 3.84 7.45
N LYS A 58 -8.07 3.84 8.68
CA LYS A 58 -7.90 2.71 9.61
C LYS A 58 -8.56 1.42 9.08
N LYS A 59 -9.73 1.54 8.48
CA LYS A 59 -10.43 0.39 7.85
C LYS A 59 -9.66 -0.11 6.62
N ALA A 60 -9.13 0.80 5.82
CA ALA A 60 -8.28 0.44 4.68
C ALA A 60 -7.03 -0.33 5.14
N ILE A 61 -6.31 0.15 6.14
CA ILE A 61 -5.12 -0.50 6.70
C ILE A 61 -5.47 -1.91 7.23
N SER A 62 -6.58 -2.05 7.92
CA SER A 62 -7.05 -3.36 8.41
C SER A 62 -7.28 -4.35 7.27
N ASP A 63 -7.92 -3.93 6.20
CA ASP A 63 -8.19 -4.76 5.03
C ASP A 63 -6.91 -5.13 4.26
N PHE A 64 -6.02 -4.18 4.02
CA PHE A 64 -4.73 -4.47 3.39
C PHE A 64 -3.89 -5.42 4.25
N SER A 65 -3.90 -5.25 5.57
CA SER A 65 -3.21 -6.14 6.50
C SER A 65 -3.78 -7.56 6.45
N ARG A 66 -5.09 -7.70 6.28
CA ARG A 66 -5.72 -9.01 6.10
C ARG A 66 -5.31 -9.64 4.76
N ALA A 67 -5.29 -8.87 3.68
CA ALA A 67 -4.84 -9.34 2.37
C ALA A 67 -3.38 -9.83 2.43
N ILE A 68 -2.50 -9.10 3.11
CA ILE A 68 -1.10 -9.46 3.32
C ILE A 68 -0.95 -10.75 4.14
N ARG A 69 -1.72 -10.93 5.20
CA ARG A 69 -1.71 -12.19 5.98
C ARG A 69 -2.13 -13.39 5.14
N LEU A 70 -3.08 -13.21 4.23
CA LEU A 70 -3.54 -14.26 3.31
C LEU A 70 -2.54 -14.52 2.17
N ASN A 71 -1.86 -13.48 1.69
CA ASN A 71 -0.83 -13.57 0.67
C ASN A 71 0.35 -12.64 1.02
N PRO A 72 1.38 -13.14 1.73
CA PRO A 72 2.54 -12.35 2.14
C PRO A 72 3.39 -11.79 1.00
N LYS A 73 3.18 -12.26 -0.23
CA LYS A 73 3.86 -11.78 -1.45
C LYS A 73 3.00 -10.83 -2.28
N TYR A 74 1.96 -10.27 -1.70
CA TYR A 74 1.07 -9.36 -2.38
C TYR A 74 1.64 -7.93 -2.37
N ALA A 75 2.61 -7.64 -3.25
CA ALA A 75 3.33 -6.37 -3.32
C ALA A 75 2.39 -5.15 -3.37
N ARG A 76 1.33 -5.22 -4.18
CA ARG A 76 0.35 -4.14 -4.29
C ARG A 76 -0.37 -3.84 -2.97
N ALA A 77 -0.66 -4.84 -2.16
CA ALA A 77 -1.31 -4.64 -0.86
C ALA A 77 -0.39 -3.90 0.12
N TYR A 78 0.91 -4.21 0.13
CA TYR A 78 1.90 -3.42 0.87
C TYR A 78 1.95 -1.97 0.39
N HIS A 79 2.04 -1.75 -0.92
CA HIS A 79 2.05 -0.39 -1.47
C HIS A 79 0.80 0.41 -1.07
N LEU A 80 -0.39 -0.18 -1.20
CA LEU A 80 -1.65 0.48 -0.83
C LEU A 80 -1.75 0.75 0.68
N ARG A 81 -1.27 -0.16 1.52
CA ARG A 81 -1.21 0.07 2.96
C ARG A 81 -0.25 1.19 3.31
N GLY A 82 0.91 1.23 2.65
CA GLY A 82 1.86 2.34 2.76
C GLY A 82 1.23 3.69 2.42
N LEU A 83 0.45 3.77 1.33
CA LEU A 83 -0.29 4.98 0.98
C LEU A 83 -1.31 5.39 2.05
N ALA A 84 -1.96 4.44 2.69
CA ALA A 84 -2.88 4.73 3.79
C ALA A 84 -2.14 5.26 5.03
N TYR A 85 -0.99 4.68 5.38
CA TYR A 85 -0.14 5.21 6.45
C TYR A 85 0.40 6.61 6.13
N GLU A 86 0.86 6.84 4.89
CA GLU A 86 1.31 8.18 4.45
C GLU A 86 0.20 9.22 4.62
N LYS A 87 -1.03 8.90 4.23
CA LYS A 87 -2.20 9.80 4.40
C LYS A 87 -2.54 10.07 5.88
N MET A 88 -2.19 9.15 6.77
CA MET A 88 -2.32 9.35 8.22
C MET A 88 -1.17 10.18 8.82
N GLY A 89 -0.12 10.42 8.07
CA GLY A 89 1.11 11.04 8.57
C GLY A 89 2.05 10.06 9.28
N ASP A 90 1.77 8.76 9.23
CA ASP A 90 2.61 7.70 9.81
C ASP A 90 3.68 7.27 8.79
N PHE A 91 4.72 8.09 8.65
CA PHE A 91 5.72 7.94 7.59
C PHE A 91 6.63 6.73 7.77
N ALA A 92 6.99 6.36 9.00
CA ALA A 92 7.84 5.20 9.24
C ALA A 92 7.20 3.87 8.77
N PRO A 93 5.97 3.50 9.16
CA PRO A 93 5.32 2.30 8.62
C PRO A 93 5.02 2.42 7.12
N ALA A 94 4.75 3.62 6.59
CA ALA A 94 4.58 3.83 5.15
C ALA A 94 5.85 3.47 4.39
N PHE A 95 6.99 3.98 4.82
CA PHE A 95 8.29 3.68 4.23
C PHE A 95 8.60 2.17 4.23
N GLN A 96 8.38 1.50 5.36
CA GLN A 96 8.58 0.05 5.48
C GLN A 96 7.70 -0.74 4.50
N ASP A 97 6.45 -0.34 4.33
CA ASP A 97 5.54 -0.98 3.39
C ASP A 97 5.95 -0.77 1.93
N PHE A 98 6.43 0.43 1.57
CA PHE A 98 6.96 0.68 0.23
C PHE A 98 8.23 -0.14 -0.05
N ASP A 99 9.14 -0.22 0.91
CA ASP A 99 10.33 -1.07 0.80
C ASP A 99 9.96 -2.54 0.61
N GLN A 100 9.02 -3.05 1.39
CA GLN A 100 8.56 -4.43 1.25
C GLN A 100 7.90 -4.69 -0.10
N ALA A 101 7.11 -3.74 -0.61
CA ALA A 101 6.52 -3.84 -1.95
C ALA A 101 7.60 -3.91 -3.04
N ILE A 102 8.66 -3.12 -2.94
CA ILE A 102 9.79 -3.11 -3.87
C ILE A 102 10.59 -4.41 -3.78
N GLU A 103 10.82 -4.93 -2.58
CA GLU A 103 11.51 -6.20 -2.38
C GLU A 103 10.78 -7.37 -3.05
N ILE A 104 9.44 -7.39 -2.96
CA ILE A 104 8.61 -8.42 -3.58
C ILE A 104 8.51 -8.23 -5.09
N ASP A 105 8.29 -7.00 -5.55
CA ASP A 105 8.16 -6.64 -6.96
C ASP A 105 9.06 -5.44 -7.29
N PRO A 106 10.31 -5.69 -7.70
CA PRO A 106 11.26 -4.63 -8.04
C PRO A 106 10.83 -3.76 -9.24
N ASP A 107 9.88 -4.21 -10.04
CA ASP A 107 9.37 -3.47 -11.20
C ASP A 107 8.21 -2.53 -10.85
N LEU A 108 7.75 -2.51 -9.60
CA LEU A 108 6.65 -1.65 -9.15
C LEU A 108 7.09 -0.19 -9.01
N ALA A 109 7.17 0.51 -10.14
CA ALA A 109 7.66 1.90 -10.24
C ALA A 109 6.93 2.88 -9.31
N THR A 110 5.64 2.65 -9.04
CA THR A 110 4.84 3.50 -8.14
C THR A 110 5.32 3.41 -6.69
N ALA A 111 5.81 2.26 -6.25
CA ALA A 111 6.33 2.08 -4.89
C ALA A 111 7.62 2.88 -4.65
N TYR A 112 8.50 2.96 -5.63
CA TYR A 112 9.71 3.79 -5.54
C TYR A 112 9.36 5.28 -5.38
N ARG A 113 8.45 5.79 -6.21
CA ARG A 113 8.01 7.20 -6.13
C ARG A 113 7.35 7.52 -4.79
N SER A 114 6.52 6.61 -4.29
CA SER A 114 5.85 6.78 -2.99
C SER A 114 6.86 6.75 -1.84
N ARG A 115 7.85 5.85 -1.89
CA ARG A 115 8.92 5.77 -0.90
C ARG A 115 9.75 7.06 -0.86
N ASP A 116 10.17 7.54 -2.02
CA ASP A 116 10.95 8.77 -2.11
C ASP A 116 10.17 9.99 -1.60
N SER A 117 8.88 10.09 -1.94
CA SER A 117 8.00 11.14 -1.43
C SER A 117 7.89 11.15 0.10
N VAL A 118 7.78 9.97 0.71
CA VAL A 118 7.72 9.85 2.18
C VAL A 118 9.06 10.20 2.82
N LEU A 119 10.16 9.80 2.18
CA LEU A 119 11.50 10.16 2.68
C LEU A 119 11.72 11.67 2.65
N ASP A 120 11.33 12.34 1.57
CA ASP A 120 11.41 13.81 1.47
C ASP A 120 10.59 14.50 2.57
N LYS A 121 9.35 14.08 2.78
CA LYS A 121 8.51 14.61 3.86
C LYS A 121 9.11 14.40 5.26
N THR A 122 9.68 13.23 5.49
CA THR A 122 10.34 12.92 6.77
C THR A 122 11.56 13.81 6.99
N ILE A 123 12.34 14.10 5.95
CA ILE A 123 13.48 15.01 6.00
C ILE A 123 12.99 16.43 6.26
N GLU A 124 11.98 16.90 5.53
CA GLU A 124 11.41 18.24 5.70
C GLU A 124 10.87 18.47 7.12
N ASP A 125 10.12 17.50 7.67
CA ASP A 125 9.60 17.58 9.04
C ASP A 125 10.72 17.68 10.07
N ARG A 126 11.81 16.94 9.88
CA ARG A 126 12.97 16.99 10.81
C ARG A 126 13.79 18.25 10.64
N LEU A 127 13.95 18.76 9.43
CA LEU A 127 14.62 20.05 9.18
C LEU A 127 13.91 21.22 9.86
N GLN A 128 12.60 21.12 10.06
CA GLN A 128 11.82 22.12 10.79
C GLN A 128 11.96 21.99 12.31
N MET A 129 12.43 20.84 12.80
CA MET A 129 12.50 20.53 14.24
C MET A 129 13.89 20.64 14.86
N GLU A 130 14.99 20.53 14.08
CA GLU A 130 16.35 20.43 14.62
C GLU A 130 17.43 21.05 13.72
N ASP A 131 18.55 21.51 14.34
CA ASP A 131 19.72 22.06 13.67
C ASP A 131 20.43 21.10 12.71
N GLY A 132 21.15 21.67 11.73
CA GLY A 132 21.69 21.08 10.50
C GLY A 132 22.36 19.68 10.49
N ASP A 133 22.85 19.15 11.61
CA ASP A 133 23.60 17.88 11.65
C ASP A 133 22.74 16.65 11.25
N ILE A 134 21.45 16.68 11.54
CA ILE A 134 20.53 15.58 11.21
C ILE A 134 20.14 15.62 9.73
N ALA A 135 20.03 16.82 9.16
CA ALA A 135 19.75 17.02 7.74
C ALA A 135 20.82 16.37 6.86
N ASP A 136 22.08 16.58 7.21
CA ASP A 136 23.22 16.01 6.47
C ASP A 136 23.25 14.48 6.57
N HIS A 137 22.93 13.94 7.76
CA HIS A 137 22.86 12.50 7.96
C HIS A 137 21.75 11.85 7.13
N LEU A 138 20.56 12.44 7.09
CA LEU A 138 19.42 11.94 6.32
C LEU A 138 19.63 12.08 4.81
N ALA A 139 20.27 13.17 4.36
CA ALA A 139 20.66 13.34 2.97
C ALA A 139 21.67 12.26 2.54
N ALA A 140 22.63 11.92 3.40
CA ALA A 140 23.59 10.85 3.16
C ALA A 140 22.90 9.48 3.10
N MET A 141 21.92 9.20 3.97
CA MET A 141 21.12 7.97 3.92
C MET A 141 20.32 7.86 2.61
N ARG A 142 19.73 8.95 2.12
CA ARG A 142 19.03 8.99 0.84
C ARG A 142 19.93 8.69 -0.34
N VAL A 143 21.14 9.28 -0.37
CA VAL A 143 22.13 9.01 -1.41
C VAL A 143 22.57 7.55 -1.37
N ALA A 144 22.81 7.00 -0.18
CA ALA A 144 23.17 5.58 -0.01
C ALA A 144 22.06 4.64 -0.51
N GLN A 145 20.79 4.95 -0.18
CA GLN A 145 19.64 4.17 -0.64
C GLN A 145 19.50 4.21 -2.17
N PHE A 146 19.61 5.40 -2.76
CA PHE A 146 19.58 5.58 -4.22
C PHE A 146 20.70 4.81 -4.91
N SER A 147 21.91 4.85 -4.34
CA SER A 147 23.06 4.08 -4.86
C SER A 147 22.85 2.57 -4.76
N ALA A 148 22.27 2.09 -3.66
CA ALA A 148 21.93 0.68 -3.50
C ALA A 148 20.88 0.22 -4.51
N ASP A 149 19.87 1.05 -4.77
CA ASP A 149 18.82 0.75 -5.76
C ASP A 149 19.39 0.68 -7.19
N ILE A 150 20.37 1.54 -7.54
CA ILE A 150 21.06 1.49 -8.83
C ILE A 150 21.88 0.19 -8.96
N ILE A 151 22.65 -0.17 -7.92
CA ILE A 151 23.48 -1.37 -7.92
C ILE A 151 22.62 -2.64 -8.06
N LEU A 152 21.45 -2.69 -7.42
CA LEU A 152 20.53 -3.82 -7.50
C LEU A 152 19.83 -3.93 -8.86
N ARG A 153 19.71 -2.80 -9.60
CA ARG A 153 19.10 -2.79 -10.94
C ARG A 153 20.05 -3.19 -12.07
N ASP A 154 21.35 -3.00 -11.87
CA ASP A 154 22.35 -3.29 -12.88
C ASP A 154 23.55 -4.02 -12.25
N PRO A 155 23.43 -5.35 -12.05
CA PRO A 155 24.50 -6.16 -11.43
C PRO A 155 25.75 -6.33 -12.29
N GLU A 156 25.79 -5.76 -13.52
CA GLU A 156 26.93 -5.83 -14.43
C GLU A 156 27.80 -4.55 -14.45
N ILE A 157 27.51 -3.56 -13.60
CA ILE A 157 28.39 -2.44 -13.33
C ILE A 157 29.18 -2.72 -12.02
#